data_d6d5ab22f9c458bab933a7953137082e
#
_entry.id   d6d5ab22f9c458bab933a7953137082e
#
_cell.length_a   1.000
_cell.length_b   1.000
_cell.length_c   1.000
_cell.angle_alpha   90.00
_cell.angle_beta   90.00
_cell.angle_gamma   90.00
#
_symmetry.space_group_name_H-M   'P 1'
#
loop_
_entity.id
_entity.type
_entity.pdbx_description
1 polymer ?
#
loop_
_entity_poly.entity_id
_entity_poly.type
_entity_poly.pdbx_seq_one_letter_code
_entity_poly.pdbx_strand_id
1 'polypeptide(L)'
;MPAAVRDLLRCARGQCRLRRRARGAGGRVVTAPAYSRVCASAAEALAGIEDGSTVLVGGFGMAGMPVALVDALIEQGATDLTIVSNNAGNGDTGLAALLAAGRVRKVVCSYPRQHDSWVFDGLYRAGKVELELVPQGTLAERLRAAGAGIGAFFTPTGAGTPLTEGAETRELDGRLQVLQYPLPGDVALIAAHRADEVGNLVYRKTARNFGPVMATAARTTVVQVSEVVPAGSLDPEAIVTPGIYVDRIVVTGERAARGEQ
;
A
#
# COMPACT_ATOMS: atom_id res chain seq x y z
N MET A 1 -11.40 -31.58 -17.72
CA MET A 1 -10.38 -30.90 -16.91
C MET A 1 -9.63 -29.90 -17.79
N PRO A 2 -9.51 -28.60 -17.42
CA PRO A 2 -8.80 -27.61 -18.21
C PRO A 2 -7.31 -27.95 -18.33
N ALA A 3 -6.67 -27.57 -19.45
CA ALA A 3 -5.27 -27.86 -19.75
C ALA A 3 -4.29 -27.39 -18.65
N ALA A 4 -4.54 -26.25 -18.02
CA ALA A 4 -3.73 -25.71 -16.94
C ALA A 4 -3.60 -26.63 -15.70
N VAL A 5 -4.60 -27.43 -15.39
CA VAL A 5 -4.56 -28.40 -14.28
C VAL A 5 -3.71 -29.63 -14.60
N ARG A 6 -3.59 -30.00 -15.89
CA ARG A 6 -2.72 -31.11 -16.33
C ARG A 6 -1.23 -30.76 -16.23
N ASP A 7 -0.87 -29.51 -16.46
CA ASP A 7 0.53 -29.06 -16.39
C ASP A 7 1.03 -28.95 -14.96
N LEU A 8 0.19 -28.51 -14.01
CA LEU A 8 0.50 -28.50 -12.58
C LEU A 8 0.73 -29.92 -12.02
N LEU A 9 -0.04 -30.90 -12.46
CA LEU A 9 0.12 -32.30 -12.01
C LEU A 9 1.35 -33.00 -12.61
N ARG A 10 1.88 -32.52 -13.74
CA ARG A 10 3.17 -32.99 -14.30
C ARG A 10 4.37 -32.49 -13.51
N CYS A 11 4.35 -31.27 -12.98
CA CYS A 11 5.40 -30.76 -12.09
C CYS A 11 5.46 -31.51 -10.75
N ALA A 12 4.31 -31.88 -10.18
CA ALA A 12 4.24 -32.59 -8.89
C ALA A 12 4.79 -34.03 -8.93
N ARG A 13 4.97 -34.63 -10.10
CA ARG A 13 5.48 -36.01 -10.26
C ARG A 13 6.97 -36.11 -10.59
N GLY A 14 7.76 -35.07 -10.36
CA GLY A 14 9.23 -35.12 -10.52
C GLY A 14 9.72 -35.31 -11.96
N GLN A 15 8.85 -35.19 -12.99
CA GLN A 15 9.22 -35.37 -14.39
C GLN A 15 9.63 -34.08 -15.10
N CYS A 16 9.83 -32.98 -14.35
CA CYS A 16 10.39 -31.75 -14.89
C CYS A 16 11.91 -31.94 -15.08
N ARG A 17 12.32 -32.38 -16.26
CA ARG A 17 13.74 -32.45 -16.64
C ARG A 17 14.28 -31.05 -16.77
N LEU A 18 14.97 -30.54 -15.73
CA LEU A 18 15.86 -29.41 -15.85
C LEU A 18 16.95 -29.79 -16.88
N ARG A 19 16.86 -29.23 -18.07
CA ARG A 19 17.96 -29.30 -19.06
C ARG A 19 19.15 -28.59 -18.46
N ARG A 20 20.11 -29.34 -17.90
CA ARG A 20 21.46 -28.84 -17.63
C ARG A 20 22.07 -28.42 -18.97
N ARG A 21 22.14 -27.12 -19.22
CA ARG A 21 22.96 -26.58 -20.28
C ARG A 21 24.43 -26.65 -19.83
N ALA A 22 25.23 -27.31 -20.66
CA ALA A 22 26.68 -27.39 -20.53
C ALA A 22 27.28 -25.98 -20.46
N ARG A 23 28.25 -25.81 -19.56
CA ARG A 23 29.08 -24.61 -19.46
C ARG A 23 29.93 -24.51 -20.72
N GLY A 24 29.57 -23.61 -21.66
CA GLY A 24 30.46 -23.11 -22.68
C GLY A 24 31.28 -21.97 -22.10
N ALA A 25 32.59 -22.07 -22.21
CA ALA A 25 33.53 -21.02 -21.87
C ALA A 25 33.30 -19.83 -22.84
N GLY A 26 32.78 -18.74 -22.33
CA GLY A 26 32.52 -17.49 -23.04
C GLY A 26 31.37 -16.77 -22.36
N GLY A 27 31.68 -15.88 -21.41
CA GLY A 27 30.74 -15.22 -20.55
C GLY A 27 29.79 -14.26 -21.29
N ARG A 28 28.80 -14.80 -21.98
CA ARG A 28 27.60 -14.04 -22.33
C ARG A 28 26.65 -14.18 -21.16
N VAL A 29 26.60 -13.14 -20.33
CA VAL A 29 25.50 -12.95 -19.39
C VAL A 29 24.24 -12.98 -20.22
N VAL A 30 23.48 -14.10 -20.14
CA VAL A 30 22.10 -14.15 -20.66
C VAL A 30 21.32 -13.25 -19.71
N THR A 31 21.18 -11.99 -20.08
CA THR A 31 20.17 -11.11 -19.45
C THR A 31 18.84 -11.80 -19.71
N ALA A 32 18.19 -12.30 -18.63
CA ALA A 32 16.78 -12.61 -18.69
C ALA A 32 16.05 -11.37 -19.27
N PRO A 33 14.96 -11.55 -20.07
CA PRO A 33 14.19 -10.39 -20.48
C PRO A 33 13.83 -9.64 -19.22
N ALA A 34 14.21 -8.35 -19.17
CA ALA A 34 14.03 -7.51 -18.02
C ALA A 34 12.52 -7.37 -17.74
N TYR A 35 12.01 -8.14 -16.81
CA TYR A 35 10.68 -7.93 -16.26
C TYR A 35 10.81 -6.78 -15.26
N SER A 36 11.00 -5.57 -15.80
CA SER A 36 11.09 -4.37 -14.99
C SER A 36 9.69 -3.86 -14.67
N ARG A 37 9.45 -3.59 -13.41
CA ARG A 37 8.22 -2.93 -12.91
C ARG A 37 8.35 -1.42 -12.88
N VAL A 38 9.47 -0.90 -13.34
CA VAL A 38 9.76 0.54 -13.34
C VAL A 38 8.97 1.21 -14.44
N CYS A 39 8.12 2.15 -14.03
CA CYS A 39 7.35 3.00 -14.94
C CYS A 39 8.16 4.25 -15.33
N ALA A 40 7.93 4.76 -16.52
CA ALA A 40 8.62 5.96 -17.02
C ALA A 40 8.16 7.24 -16.29
N SER A 41 6.94 7.23 -15.71
CA SER A 41 6.39 8.36 -14.99
C SER A 41 5.38 7.94 -13.92
N ALA A 42 5.07 8.85 -12.99
CA ALA A 42 4.00 8.66 -12.03
C ALA A 42 2.63 8.59 -12.73
N ALA A 43 2.41 9.35 -13.79
CA ALA A 43 1.19 9.30 -14.57
C ALA A 43 0.94 7.92 -15.19
N GLU A 44 1.98 7.29 -15.75
CA GLU A 44 1.90 5.92 -16.24
C GLU A 44 1.59 4.94 -15.10
N ALA A 45 2.26 5.12 -13.96
CA ALA A 45 2.09 4.24 -12.82
C ALA A 45 0.70 4.31 -12.18
N LEU A 46 -0.01 5.43 -12.32
CA LEU A 46 -1.36 5.64 -11.79
C LEU A 46 -2.45 5.39 -12.84
N ALA A 47 -2.09 5.01 -14.05
CA ALA A 47 -3.08 4.70 -15.09
C ALA A 47 -4.02 3.57 -14.63
N GLY A 48 -5.33 3.80 -14.80
CA GLY A 48 -6.38 2.83 -14.45
C GLY A 48 -6.93 2.96 -13.03
N ILE A 49 -6.57 4.00 -12.28
CA ILE A 49 -7.29 4.36 -11.06
C ILE A 49 -8.60 5.05 -11.49
N GLU A 50 -9.71 4.48 -11.08
CA GLU A 50 -11.07 4.92 -11.46
C GLU A 50 -11.71 5.74 -10.34
N ASP A 51 -12.76 6.49 -10.68
CA ASP A 51 -13.62 7.17 -9.71
C ASP A 51 -14.21 6.16 -8.72
N GLY A 52 -14.33 6.55 -7.46
CA GLY A 52 -14.83 5.70 -6.39
C GLY A 52 -13.82 4.69 -5.82
N SER A 53 -12.61 4.62 -6.38
CA SER A 53 -11.58 3.67 -5.91
C SER A 53 -11.24 3.87 -4.44
N THR A 54 -10.92 2.76 -3.76
CA THR A 54 -10.32 2.75 -2.42
C THR A 54 -8.80 2.77 -2.54
N VAL A 55 -8.18 3.88 -2.14
CA VAL A 55 -6.74 4.13 -2.23
C VAL A 55 -6.11 4.08 -0.85
N LEU A 56 -5.22 3.11 -0.63
CA LEU A 56 -4.43 2.99 0.59
C LEU A 56 -3.19 3.88 0.44
N VAL A 57 -3.01 4.86 1.32
CA VAL A 57 -1.89 5.80 1.24
C VAL A 57 -0.99 5.62 2.46
N GLY A 58 0.22 5.13 2.21
CA GLY A 58 1.25 4.93 3.23
C GLY A 58 1.68 6.24 3.88
N GLY A 59 2.31 6.14 5.04
CA GLY A 59 2.82 7.28 5.79
C GLY A 59 2.30 7.36 7.21
N PHE A 60 3.08 8.08 8.03
CA PHE A 60 2.74 8.45 9.40
C PHE A 60 3.16 9.91 9.59
N GLY A 61 2.20 10.82 9.60
CA GLY A 61 2.50 12.21 9.31
C GLY A 61 3.10 12.33 7.90
N MET A 62 4.21 13.02 7.78
CA MET A 62 4.95 13.12 6.51
C MET A 62 5.96 11.98 6.30
N ALA A 63 6.33 11.23 7.37
CA ALA A 63 7.30 10.15 7.24
C ALA A 63 6.75 9.00 6.39
N GLY A 64 7.38 8.73 5.24
CA GLY A 64 6.95 7.67 4.31
C GLY A 64 5.69 7.99 3.50
N MET A 65 5.26 9.26 3.48
CA MET A 65 4.19 9.73 2.60
C MET A 65 4.66 9.69 1.14
N PRO A 66 3.92 9.07 0.24
CA PRO A 66 4.25 9.02 -1.19
C PRO A 66 3.80 10.30 -1.91
N VAL A 67 4.41 11.44 -1.57
CA VAL A 67 3.95 12.78 -2.01
C VAL A 67 3.87 12.88 -3.53
N ALA A 68 4.89 12.41 -4.26
CA ALA A 68 4.89 12.50 -5.71
C ALA A 68 3.79 11.66 -6.38
N LEU A 69 3.41 10.51 -5.77
CA LEU A 69 2.29 9.73 -6.26
C LEU A 69 0.95 10.39 -5.92
N VAL A 70 0.84 11.03 -4.76
CA VAL A 70 -0.38 11.78 -4.39
C VAL A 70 -0.57 12.99 -5.30
N ASP A 71 0.49 13.74 -5.61
CA ASP A 71 0.44 14.87 -6.54
C ASP A 71 0.01 14.40 -7.94
N ALA A 72 0.60 13.31 -8.42
CA ALA A 72 0.22 12.71 -9.69
C ALA A 72 -1.23 12.17 -9.70
N LEU A 73 -1.77 11.72 -8.56
CA LEU A 73 -3.17 11.31 -8.43
C LEU A 73 -4.12 12.52 -8.56
N ILE A 74 -3.72 13.68 -8.03
CA ILE A 74 -4.47 14.93 -8.20
C ILE A 74 -4.55 15.30 -9.69
N GLU A 75 -3.41 15.21 -10.39
CA GLU A 75 -3.31 15.51 -11.83
C GLU A 75 -4.10 14.50 -12.70
N GLN A 76 -4.05 13.21 -12.32
CA GLN A 76 -4.75 12.12 -12.99
C GLN A 76 -6.27 12.33 -13.00
N GLY A 77 -6.83 12.92 -11.94
CA GLY A 77 -8.16 13.48 -11.95
C GLY A 77 -9.27 12.59 -11.38
N ALA A 78 -9.03 11.37 -10.94
CA ALA A 78 -10.02 10.50 -10.30
C ALA A 78 -10.69 11.19 -9.11
N THR A 79 -11.99 10.97 -8.97
CA THR A 79 -12.87 11.61 -7.97
C THR A 79 -13.60 10.55 -7.13
N ASP A 80 -14.36 11.02 -6.14
CA ASP A 80 -15.16 10.15 -5.26
C ASP A 80 -14.33 9.10 -4.49
N LEU A 81 -13.05 9.37 -4.27
CA LEU A 81 -12.11 8.42 -3.70
C LEU A 81 -12.39 8.15 -2.22
N THR A 82 -12.21 6.89 -1.79
CA THR A 82 -12.06 6.53 -0.39
C THR A 82 -10.57 6.43 -0.06
N ILE A 83 -10.06 7.31 0.78
CA ILE A 83 -8.66 7.31 1.20
C ILE A 83 -8.52 6.58 2.54
N VAL A 84 -7.65 5.59 2.59
CA VAL A 84 -7.26 4.89 3.81
C VAL A 84 -5.83 5.27 4.15
N SER A 85 -5.63 5.94 5.28
CA SER A 85 -4.30 6.36 5.75
C SER A 85 -4.27 6.47 7.26
N ASN A 86 -3.09 6.67 7.87
CA ASN A 86 -3.01 6.89 9.32
C ASN A 86 -3.62 8.23 9.76
N ASN A 87 -3.53 9.26 8.92
CA ASN A 87 -4.05 10.61 9.17
C ASN A 87 -4.79 11.15 7.92
N ALA A 88 -5.37 12.33 8.04
CA ALA A 88 -6.10 13.00 6.97
C ALA A 88 -5.31 14.11 6.25
N GLY A 89 -4.00 14.17 6.47
CA GLY A 89 -3.13 15.19 5.90
C GLY A 89 -2.94 16.42 6.79
N ASN A 90 -1.84 17.12 6.56
CA ASN A 90 -1.42 18.34 7.28
C ASN A 90 -1.07 19.40 6.27
N GLY A 91 -1.22 20.66 6.67
CA GLY A 91 -0.91 21.80 5.82
C GLY A 91 -1.77 21.80 4.56
N ASP A 92 -1.12 21.98 3.43
CA ASP A 92 -1.72 22.11 2.09
C ASP A 92 -1.08 21.17 1.06
N THR A 93 -0.28 20.19 1.50
CA THR A 93 0.44 19.23 0.64
C THR A 93 -0.03 17.79 0.84
N GLY A 94 0.34 16.89 -0.06
CA GLY A 94 0.02 15.48 0.01
C GLY A 94 -1.49 15.23 0.16
N LEU A 95 -1.91 14.50 1.21
CA LEU A 95 -3.33 14.20 1.42
C LEU A 95 -4.19 15.45 1.63
N ALA A 96 -3.66 16.52 2.24
CA ALA A 96 -4.40 17.77 2.40
C ALA A 96 -4.67 18.42 1.03
N ALA A 97 -3.68 18.41 0.12
CA ALA A 97 -3.88 18.90 -1.26
C ALA A 97 -4.91 18.06 -2.03
N LEU A 98 -4.88 16.73 -1.89
CA LEU A 98 -5.84 15.83 -2.51
C LEU A 98 -7.28 16.11 -2.04
N LEU A 99 -7.45 16.36 -0.73
CA LEU A 99 -8.72 16.78 -0.12
C LEU A 99 -9.17 18.14 -0.64
N ALA A 100 -8.26 19.13 -0.67
CA ALA A 100 -8.56 20.49 -1.16
C ALA A 100 -8.96 20.48 -2.63
N ALA A 101 -8.40 19.58 -3.44
CA ALA A 101 -8.76 19.39 -4.85
C ALA A 101 -10.16 18.76 -5.05
N GLY A 102 -10.88 18.40 -3.97
CA GLY A 102 -12.23 17.83 -4.03
C GLY A 102 -12.27 16.40 -4.60
N ARG A 103 -11.17 15.64 -4.49
CA ARG A 103 -11.06 14.28 -5.04
C ARG A 103 -11.59 13.20 -4.09
N VAL A 104 -11.77 13.52 -2.81
CA VAL A 104 -12.01 12.55 -1.74
C VAL A 104 -13.44 12.67 -1.23
N ARG A 105 -14.18 11.58 -1.27
CA ARG A 105 -15.48 11.44 -0.63
C ARG A 105 -15.35 11.01 0.83
N LYS A 106 -14.48 10.05 1.12
CA LYS A 106 -14.36 9.43 2.45
C LYS A 106 -12.90 9.28 2.87
N VAL A 107 -12.62 9.53 4.13
CA VAL A 107 -11.35 9.23 4.79
C VAL A 107 -11.57 8.17 5.85
N VAL A 108 -10.78 7.09 5.80
CA VAL A 108 -10.68 6.06 6.85
C VAL A 108 -9.31 6.22 7.50
N CYS A 109 -9.26 6.64 8.74
CA CYS A 109 -7.98 6.90 9.41
C CYS A 109 -8.06 6.72 10.93
N SER A 110 -6.90 6.70 11.58
CA SER A 110 -6.81 6.57 13.04
C SER A 110 -6.66 7.90 13.76
N TYR A 111 -6.12 8.91 13.11
CA TYR A 111 -5.84 10.22 13.70
C TYR A 111 -6.07 11.36 12.69
N PRO A 112 -7.33 11.77 12.47
CA PRO A 112 -7.69 12.72 11.42
C PRO A 112 -7.14 14.12 11.64
N ARG A 113 -6.93 14.53 12.90
CA ARG A 113 -6.50 15.89 13.27
C ARG A 113 -5.09 15.89 13.82
N GLN A 114 -4.25 16.72 13.23
CA GLN A 114 -2.97 17.18 13.77
C GLN A 114 -3.01 18.70 13.90
N HIS A 115 -1.89 19.30 14.31
CA HIS A 115 -1.81 20.75 14.52
C HIS A 115 -2.28 21.55 13.29
N ASP A 116 -1.97 21.07 12.08
CA ASP A 116 -2.18 21.79 10.83
C ASP A 116 -3.25 21.15 9.92
N SER A 117 -4.25 20.49 10.48
CA SER A 117 -5.28 19.77 9.68
C SER A 117 -6.47 20.65 9.27
N TRP A 118 -6.25 21.92 8.96
CA TRP A 118 -7.34 22.88 8.66
C TRP A 118 -8.14 22.51 7.40
N VAL A 119 -7.51 21.92 6.39
CA VAL A 119 -8.21 21.49 5.15
C VAL A 119 -9.23 20.42 5.49
N PHE A 120 -8.80 19.35 6.15
CA PHE A 120 -9.70 18.27 6.59
C PHE A 120 -10.80 18.80 7.50
N ASP A 121 -10.47 19.60 8.51
CA ASP A 121 -11.42 20.17 9.47
C ASP A 121 -12.50 21.01 8.78
N GLY A 122 -12.11 21.85 7.83
CA GLY A 122 -13.03 22.68 7.06
C GLY A 122 -14.01 21.84 6.23
N LEU A 123 -13.50 20.84 5.50
CA LEU A 123 -14.31 19.95 4.65
C LEU A 123 -15.24 19.06 5.48
N TYR A 124 -14.75 18.50 6.58
CA TYR A 124 -15.53 17.64 7.47
C TYR A 124 -16.68 18.42 8.11
N ARG A 125 -16.44 19.62 8.66
CA ARG A 125 -17.48 20.48 9.23
C ARG A 125 -18.50 20.93 8.21
N ALA A 126 -18.10 21.08 6.96
CA ALA A 126 -18.99 21.43 5.85
C ALA A 126 -19.78 20.22 5.29
N GLY A 127 -19.59 19.01 5.86
CA GLY A 127 -20.24 17.79 5.37
C GLY A 127 -19.78 17.35 3.98
N LYS A 128 -18.61 17.82 3.52
CA LYS A 128 -18.06 17.51 2.18
C LYS A 128 -17.17 16.26 2.14
N VAL A 129 -16.76 15.76 3.30
CA VAL A 129 -15.93 14.56 3.43
C VAL A 129 -16.46 13.70 4.58
N GLU A 130 -16.68 12.43 4.32
CA GLU A 130 -17.04 11.45 5.33
C GLU A 130 -15.79 11.00 6.11
N LEU A 131 -15.96 10.71 7.41
CA LEU A 131 -14.91 10.16 8.25
C LEU A 131 -15.33 8.81 8.83
N GLU A 132 -14.48 7.80 8.64
CA GLU A 132 -14.49 6.57 9.43
C GLU A 132 -13.26 6.56 10.34
N LEU A 133 -13.49 6.74 11.64
CA LEU A 133 -12.41 6.73 12.62
C LEU A 133 -12.19 5.29 13.11
N VAL A 134 -10.96 4.79 12.90
CA VAL A 134 -10.57 3.42 13.26
C VAL A 134 -9.36 3.49 14.20
N PRO A 135 -9.38 2.84 15.37
CA PRO A 135 -8.19 2.77 16.21
C PRO A 135 -6.98 2.27 15.44
N GLN A 136 -5.80 2.87 15.64
CA GLN A 136 -4.62 2.63 14.78
C GLN A 136 -4.22 1.16 14.69
N GLY A 137 -4.21 0.44 15.82
CA GLY A 137 -3.93 -1.00 15.82
C GLY A 137 -4.97 -1.79 15.03
N THR A 138 -6.25 -1.42 15.16
CA THR A 138 -7.34 -2.03 14.38
C THR A 138 -7.21 -1.72 12.89
N LEU A 139 -6.83 -0.50 12.52
CA LEU A 139 -6.56 -0.14 11.13
C LEU A 139 -5.45 -1.02 10.54
N ALA A 140 -4.33 -1.17 11.25
CA ALA A 140 -3.23 -2.02 10.83
C ALA A 140 -3.66 -3.50 10.69
N GLU A 141 -4.43 -4.03 11.64
CA GLU A 141 -4.90 -5.42 11.60
C GLU A 141 -5.96 -5.65 10.51
N ARG A 142 -6.85 -4.70 10.25
CA ARG A 142 -7.81 -4.78 9.13
C ARG A 142 -7.10 -4.85 7.78
N LEU A 143 -6.03 -4.06 7.60
CA LEU A 143 -5.17 -4.13 6.41
C LEU A 143 -4.43 -5.47 6.34
N ARG A 144 -3.83 -5.90 7.45
CA ARG A 144 -3.13 -7.20 7.51
C ARG A 144 -4.07 -8.36 7.22
N ALA A 145 -5.29 -8.33 7.76
CA ALA A 145 -6.31 -9.33 7.51
C ALA A 145 -6.67 -9.40 6.02
N ALA A 146 -6.80 -8.25 5.34
CA ALA A 146 -7.05 -8.19 3.90
C ALA A 146 -5.93 -8.87 3.11
N GLY A 147 -4.67 -8.54 3.40
CA GLY A 147 -3.50 -9.13 2.72
C GLY A 147 -3.29 -10.61 3.03
N ALA A 148 -3.76 -11.09 4.18
CA ALA A 148 -3.63 -12.49 4.61
C ALA A 148 -4.85 -13.36 4.23
N GLY A 149 -5.90 -12.79 3.62
CA GLY A 149 -7.13 -13.53 3.29
C GLY A 149 -7.95 -13.91 4.53
N ILE A 150 -7.80 -13.19 5.66
CA ILE A 150 -8.57 -13.41 6.88
C ILE A 150 -9.91 -12.67 6.74
N GLY A 151 -11.03 -13.41 6.79
CA GLY A 151 -12.36 -12.86 6.56
C GLY A 151 -12.89 -11.94 7.66
N ALA A 152 -12.50 -12.16 8.92
CA ALA A 152 -12.83 -11.34 10.07
C ALA A 152 -11.98 -11.72 11.28
N PHE A 153 -11.92 -10.86 12.29
CA PHE A 153 -11.24 -11.13 13.56
C PHE A 153 -11.90 -10.38 14.71
N PHE A 154 -11.74 -10.88 15.94
CA PHE A 154 -12.17 -10.19 17.14
C PHE A 154 -10.99 -9.42 17.79
N THR A 155 -11.26 -8.24 18.33
CA THR A 155 -10.28 -7.42 19.05
C THR A 155 -10.93 -6.72 20.24
N PRO A 156 -10.23 -6.61 21.38
CA PRO A 156 -10.74 -5.82 22.51
C PRO A 156 -10.63 -4.30 22.26
N THR A 157 -9.87 -3.88 21.23
CA THR A 157 -9.62 -2.47 20.95
C THR A 157 -10.90 -1.79 20.47
N GLY A 158 -11.33 -0.78 21.21
CA GLY A 158 -12.55 -0.02 20.92
C GLY A 158 -13.86 -0.70 21.37
N ALA A 159 -13.82 -1.91 21.87
CA ALA A 159 -15.03 -2.59 22.36
C ALA A 159 -15.70 -1.78 23.48
N GLY A 160 -17.02 -1.59 23.38
CA GLY A 160 -17.81 -0.80 24.34
C GLY A 160 -17.65 0.73 24.20
N THR A 161 -17.03 1.21 23.15
CA THR A 161 -16.94 2.66 22.84
C THR A 161 -17.91 3.04 21.71
N PRO A 162 -18.22 4.33 21.53
CA PRO A 162 -19.05 4.79 20.40
C PRO A 162 -18.51 4.39 19.01
N LEU A 163 -17.20 4.12 18.87
CA LEU A 163 -16.59 3.69 17.60
C LEU A 163 -17.05 2.28 17.15
N THR A 164 -17.61 1.51 18.06
CA THR A 164 -18.03 0.12 17.81
C THR A 164 -19.50 -0.11 18.15
N GLU A 165 -20.26 0.97 18.25
CA GLU A 165 -21.70 0.89 18.49
C GLU A 165 -22.41 0.13 17.36
N GLY A 166 -23.26 -0.86 17.74
CA GLY A 166 -23.95 -1.71 16.77
C GLY A 166 -23.11 -2.82 16.13
N ALA A 167 -21.80 -2.89 16.40
CA ALA A 167 -20.97 -3.99 15.92
C ALA A 167 -21.18 -5.28 16.75
N GLU A 168 -20.99 -6.44 16.10
CA GLU A 168 -21.03 -7.74 16.81
C GLU A 168 -19.93 -7.80 17.86
N THR A 169 -20.30 -8.21 19.09
CA THR A 169 -19.36 -8.39 20.19
C THR A 169 -19.42 -9.79 20.75
N ARG A 170 -18.30 -10.26 21.28
CA ARG A 170 -18.18 -11.52 22.03
C ARG A 170 -17.31 -11.35 23.26
N GLU A 171 -17.63 -12.08 24.30
CA GLU A 171 -16.71 -12.25 25.43
C GLU A 171 -15.78 -13.43 25.13
N LEU A 172 -14.48 -13.17 25.06
CA LEU A 172 -13.43 -14.17 24.85
C LEU A 172 -12.40 -14.01 25.96
N ASP A 173 -12.15 -15.09 26.68
CA ASP A 173 -11.25 -15.13 27.85
C ASP A 173 -11.52 -14.01 28.88
N GLY A 174 -12.81 -13.81 29.18
CA GLY A 174 -13.26 -12.79 30.16
C GLY A 174 -13.10 -11.33 29.68
N ARG A 175 -12.88 -11.11 28.39
CA ARG A 175 -12.74 -9.77 27.81
C ARG A 175 -13.74 -9.56 26.68
N LEU A 176 -14.47 -8.44 26.74
CA LEU A 176 -15.32 -8.02 25.65
C LEU A 176 -14.47 -7.71 24.41
N GLN A 177 -14.82 -8.28 23.29
CA GLN A 177 -14.18 -8.07 22.00
C GLN A 177 -15.23 -7.72 20.94
N VAL A 178 -14.81 -6.95 19.94
CA VAL A 178 -15.64 -6.51 18.83
C VAL A 178 -15.16 -7.13 17.53
N LEU A 179 -16.09 -7.57 16.70
CA LEU A 179 -15.81 -8.11 15.36
C LEU A 179 -15.33 -7.00 14.42
N GLN A 180 -14.23 -7.26 13.73
CA GLN A 180 -13.67 -6.39 12.70
C GLN A 180 -13.52 -7.14 11.39
N TYR A 181 -13.75 -6.42 10.28
CA TYR A 181 -13.61 -6.95 8.92
C TYR A 181 -12.32 -6.44 8.26
N PRO A 182 -11.77 -7.19 7.30
CA PRO A 182 -10.62 -6.75 6.53
C PRO A 182 -10.92 -5.44 5.79
N LEU A 183 -9.86 -4.69 5.49
CA LEU A 183 -9.93 -3.43 4.75
C LEU A 183 -9.03 -3.52 3.51
N PRO A 184 -9.53 -4.09 2.41
CA PRO A 184 -8.80 -4.14 1.16
C PRO A 184 -8.82 -2.79 0.44
N GLY A 185 -7.82 -2.54 -0.41
CA GLY A 185 -7.79 -1.41 -1.32
C GLY A 185 -7.75 -1.85 -2.78
N ASP A 186 -8.19 -0.97 -3.68
CA ASP A 186 -8.00 -1.16 -5.12
C ASP A 186 -6.55 -0.84 -5.48
N VAL A 187 -6.00 0.23 -4.89
CA VAL A 187 -4.62 0.67 -5.11
C VAL A 187 -3.96 1.02 -3.77
N ALA A 188 -2.70 0.63 -3.59
CA ALA A 188 -1.82 1.15 -2.55
C ALA A 188 -0.78 2.09 -3.16
N LEU A 189 -0.68 3.30 -2.64
CA LEU A 189 0.38 4.27 -2.90
C LEU A 189 1.30 4.29 -1.70
N ILE A 190 2.54 3.86 -1.88
CA ILE A 190 3.53 3.77 -0.80
C ILE A 190 4.86 4.38 -1.18
N ALA A 191 5.67 4.72 -0.18
CA ALA A 191 7.04 5.18 -0.38
C ALA A 191 8.02 4.20 0.25
N ALA A 192 9.09 3.87 -0.49
CA ALA A 192 10.21 3.10 0.02
C ALA A 192 11.54 3.83 -0.26
N HIS A 193 12.61 3.40 0.40
CA HIS A 193 13.92 4.00 0.18
C HIS A 193 14.53 3.52 -1.13
N ARG A 194 14.61 2.20 -1.31
CA ARG A 194 15.12 1.58 -2.54
C ARG A 194 14.25 0.40 -2.95
N ALA A 195 14.20 0.15 -4.24
CA ALA A 195 13.65 -1.06 -4.81
C ALA A 195 14.72 -1.76 -5.67
N ASP A 196 14.60 -3.06 -5.87
CA ASP A 196 15.22 -3.69 -7.02
C ASP A 196 14.24 -3.74 -8.22
N GLU A 197 14.75 -4.11 -9.39
CA GLU A 197 13.98 -4.14 -10.64
C GLU A 197 12.77 -5.07 -10.60
N VAL A 198 12.75 -6.06 -9.69
CA VAL A 198 11.63 -7.00 -9.52
C VAL A 198 10.70 -6.62 -8.37
N GLY A 199 10.93 -5.47 -7.74
CA GLY A 199 10.00 -4.88 -6.77
C GLY A 199 10.23 -5.22 -5.31
N ASN A 200 11.36 -5.83 -4.95
CA ASN A 200 11.71 -5.98 -3.53
C ASN A 200 12.05 -4.61 -2.93
N LEU A 201 11.50 -4.30 -1.74
CA LEU A 201 11.61 -2.98 -1.14
C LEU A 201 12.39 -2.98 0.17
N VAL A 202 13.26 -1.97 0.29
CA VAL A 202 13.95 -1.59 1.53
C VAL A 202 13.47 -0.21 1.97
N TYR A 203 13.12 -0.07 3.24
CA TYR A 203 12.65 1.18 3.83
C TYR A 203 13.75 1.82 4.69
N ARG A 204 13.58 3.10 5.00
CA ARG A 204 14.50 3.82 5.87
C ARG A 204 13.79 4.27 7.15
N LYS A 205 14.29 3.80 8.31
CA LYS A 205 13.80 4.20 9.64
C LYS A 205 12.27 4.09 9.75
N THR A 206 11.62 5.11 10.31
CA THR A 206 10.16 5.16 10.54
C THR A 206 9.33 5.31 9.27
N ALA A 207 9.92 5.64 8.13
CA ALA A 207 9.21 5.71 6.85
C ALA A 207 8.65 4.35 6.38
N ARG A 208 9.05 3.24 7.02
CA ARG A 208 8.46 1.92 6.78
C ARG A 208 6.98 1.87 7.15
N ASN A 209 6.62 2.35 8.36
CA ASN A 209 5.28 2.40 8.96
C ASN A 209 4.21 1.52 8.29
N PHE A 210 3.17 2.10 7.67
CA PHE A 210 2.07 1.38 7.02
C PHE A 210 2.40 0.82 5.63
N GLY A 211 3.52 1.22 5.00
CA GLY A 211 3.89 0.80 3.64
C GLY A 211 3.79 -0.72 3.40
N PRO A 212 4.48 -1.56 4.21
CA PRO A 212 4.47 -3.02 4.01
C PRO A 212 3.08 -3.65 4.11
N VAL A 213 2.27 -3.27 5.10
CA VAL A 213 0.95 -3.86 5.28
C VAL A 213 -0.04 -3.41 4.21
N MET A 214 0.05 -2.17 3.74
CA MET A 214 -0.78 -1.66 2.64
C MET A 214 -0.44 -2.33 1.32
N ALA A 215 0.85 -2.58 1.06
CA ALA A 215 1.27 -3.31 -0.14
C ALA A 215 0.64 -4.71 -0.24
N THR A 216 0.40 -5.37 0.89
CA THR A 216 -0.25 -6.70 0.89
C THR A 216 -1.77 -6.63 0.77
N ALA A 217 -2.38 -5.48 1.07
CA ALA A 217 -3.83 -5.30 1.21
C ALA A 217 -4.51 -4.75 -0.06
N ALA A 218 -3.76 -4.34 -1.07
CA ALA A 218 -4.29 -3.77 -2.30
C ALA A 218 -4.21 -4.74 -3.47
N ARG A 219 -5.06 -4.51 -4.48
CA ARG A 219 -5.01 -5.23 -5.76
C ARG A 219 -3.84 -4.79 -6.62
N THR A 220 -3.49 -3.51 -6.55
CA THR A 220 -2.35 -2.92 -7.27
C THR A 220 -1.53 -2.09 -6.30
N THR A 221 -0.23 -2.33 -6.23
CA THR A 221 0.69 -1.54 -5.41
C THR A 221 1.62 -0.73 -6.28
N VAL A 222 1.57 0.58 -6.12
CA VAL A 222 2.47 1.56 -6.75
C VAL A 222 3.40 2.12 -5.68
N VAL A 223 4.70 2.04 -5.91
CA VAL A 223 5.70 2.54 -4.98
C VAL A 223 6.55 3.65 -5.60
N GLN A 224 6.72 4.75 -4.87
CA GLN A 224 7.79 5.70 -5.19
C GLN A 224 9.05 5.36 -4.39
N VAL A 225 10.21 5.47 -5.05
CA VAL A 225 11.51 5.19 -4.45
C VAL A 225 12.55 6.25 -4.80
N SER A 226 13.58 6.37 -3.98
CA SER A 226 14.74 7.24 -4.30
C SER A 226 15.62 6.61 -5.39
N GLU A 227 15.71 5.28 -5.41
CA GLU A 227 16.65 4.54 -6.27
C GLU A 227 16.11 3.15 -6.60
N VAL A 228 16.36 2.72 -7.83
CA VAL A 228 16.18 1.32 -8.25
C VAL A 228 17.56 0.71 -8.51
N VAL A 229 17.79 -0.47 -7.98
CA VAL A 229 19.03 -1.22 -8.14
C VAL A 229 18.77 -2.53 -8.91
N PRO A 230 19.81 -3.16 -9.50
CA PRO A 230 19.66 -4.44 -10.18
C PRO A 230 19.05 -5.53 -9.28
N ALA A 231 18.28 -6.43 -9.88
CA ALA A 231 17.72 -7.57 -9.17
C ALA A 231 18.79 -8.39 -8.45
N GLY A 232 18.57 -8.71 -7.18
CA GLY A 232 19.52 -9.43 -6.34
C GLY A 232 20.65 -8.59 -5.72
N SER A 233 20.66 -7.26 -5.92
CA SER A 233 21.64 -6.36 -5.31
C SER A 233 21.27 -5.90 -3.90
N LEU A 234 20.01 -6.06 -3.50
CA LEU A 234 19.59 -5.78 -2.13
C LEU A 234 20.01 -6.91 -1.21
N ASP A 235 20.40 -6.56 0.02
CA ASP A 235 20.56 -7.56 1.08
C ASP A 235 19.20 -8.24 1.35
N PRO A 236 19.09 -9.57 1.17
CA PRO A 236 17.83 -10.28 1.38
C PRO A 236 17.28 -10.14 2.82
N GLU A 237 18.15 -9.99 3.83
CA GLU A 237 17.72 -9.77 5.22
C GLU A 237 17.17 -8.34 5.46
N ALA A 238 17.48 -7.39 4.58
CA ALA A 238 16.97 -6.02 4.64
C ALA A 238 15.66 -5.83 3.87
N ILE A 239 15.25 -6.80 3.06
CA ILE A 239 14.00 -6.73 2.29
C ILE A 239 12.81 -6.88 3.24
N VAL A 240 11.96 -5.84 3.29
CA VAL A 240 10.77 -5.82 4.14
C VAL A 240 9.50 -6.14 3.35
N THR A 241 9.37 -5.63 2.13
CA THR A 241 8.26 -5.96 1.24
C THR A 241 8.80 -6.74 0.05
N PRO A 242 8.45 -8.03 -0.08
CA PRO A 242 8.80 -8.84 -1.24
C PRO A 242 8.17 -8.30 -2.52
N GLY A 243 8.89 -8.42 -3.64
CA GLY A 243 8.45 -7.94 -4.94
C GLY A 243 7.09 -8.49 -5.41
N ILE A 244 6.66 -9.65 -4.92
CA ILE A 244 5.34 -10.21 -5.26
C ILE A 244 4.16 -9.30 -4.92
N TYR A 245 4.35 -8.33 -4.02
CA TYR A 245 3.34 -7.37 -3.59
C TYR A 245 3.47 -6.01 -4.28
N VAL A 246 4.38 -5.83 -5.23
CA VAL A 246 4.64 -4.54 -5.88
C VAL A 246 4.42 -4.69 -7.38
N ASP A 247 3.57 -3.86 -7.95
CA ASP A 247 3.22 -3.93 -9.37
C ASP A 247 3.96 -2.89 -10.19
N ARG A 248 4.13 -1.67 -9.64
CA ARG A 248 4.69 -0.51 -10.35
C ARG A 248 5.64 0.28 -9.48
N ILE A 249 6.75 0.70 -10.04
CA ILE A 249 7.81 1.45 -9.34
C ILE A 249 8.04 2.77 -10.07
N VAL A 250 8.08 3.87 -9.32
CA VAL A 250 8.41 5.20 -9.81
C VAL A 250 9.64 5.73 -9.09
N VAL A 251 10.65 6.16 -9.84
CA VAL A 251 11.84 6.80 -9.27
C VAL A 251 11.60 8.31 -9.17
N THR A 252 11.64 8.85 -7.96
CA THR A 252 11.31 10.26 -7.70
C THR A 252 12.49 11.08 -7.17
N GLY A 253 13.67 10.46 -7.02
CA GLY A 253 14.84 11.08 -6.42
C GLY A 253 14.75 11.19 -4.89
N GLU A 254 15.88 11.54 -4.25
CA GLU A 254 16.00 11.50 -2.78
C GLU A 254 15.03 12.43 -2.03
N ARG A 255 14.77 13.63 -2.56
CA ARG A 255 13.96 14.65 -1.88
C ARG A 255 12.49 14.27 -1.80
N ALA A 256 11.92 13.79 -2.89
CA ALA A 256 10.52 13.38 -2.95
C ALA A 256 10.23 12.07 -2.19
N ALA A 257 11.20 11.17 -2.12
CA ALA A 257 11.06 9.89 -1.41
C ALA A 257 11.14 10.04 0.12
N ARG A 258 11.64 11.18 0.63
CA ARG A 258 11.73 11.45 2.09
C ARG A 258 10.51 12.16 2.64
N GLY A 259 9.64 12.74 1.80
CA GLY A 259 8.61 13.66 2.23
C GLY A 259 9.18 14.95 2.88
N GLU A 260 10.44 15.25 2.61
CA GLU A 260 11.11 16.48 3.07
C GLU A 260 10.86 17.59 2.03
N GLN A 261 10.27 18.69 2.48
CA GLN A 261 10.18 19.95 1.74
C GLN A 261 11.45 20.77 1.91
#